data_861fb57c993ab770dddac2fdc0c31949
#
_entry.id   861fb57c993ab770dddac2fdc0c31949
#
_cell.length_a   1.000
_cell.length_b   1.000
_cell.length_c   1.000
_cell.angle_alpha   90.00
_cell.angle_beta   90.00
_cell.angle_gamma   90.00
#
_symmetry.space_group_name_H-M   'P 1'
#
loop_
_entity.id
_entity.type
_entity.pdbx_description
1 polymer ?
#
loop_
_entity_poly.entity_id
_entity_poly.type
_entity_poly.pdbx_seq_one_letter_code
_entity_poly.pdbx_strand_id
1 'polypeptide(L)'
;YYSPELCPGYWDILDDLAAAGVVFAPVEVRREIEKIQDPLHSWLKTRSHFFRDIDIDVQLVLREVMRDYERLVDTTKERSMADPWVVAHAKASGAVVVTKEGYSTSPTRVKIPNVCEALGVRWINDFQFCREIGIRFTAERVVI
;
A
#
# COMPACT_ATOMS: atom_id res chain seq x y z
N TYR A 1 -12.51 -3.77 -3.52
CA TYR A 1 -11.21 -3.65 -4.23
C TYR A 1 -11.27 -4.32 -5.59
N TYR A 2 -10.28 -4.07 -6.42
CA TYR A 2 -10.19 -4.69 -7.74
C TYR A 2 -9.68 -6.12 -7.59
N SER A 3 -10.57 -7.10 -7.52
CA SER A 3 -10.12 -8.47 -7.35
C SER A 3 -9.39 -8.99 -8.60
N PRO A 4 -8.38 -9.85 -8.46
CA PRO A 4 -7.69 -10.43 -9.61
C PRO A 4 -8.60 -11.20 -10.57
N GLU A 5 -9.70 -11.73 -10.05
CA GLU A 5 -10.71 -12.43 -10.86
C GLU A 5 -11.50 -11.48 -11.78
N LEU A 6 -11.92 -10.34 -11.23
CA LEU A 6 -12.73 -9.37 -11.97
C LEU A 6 -11.90 -8.41 -12.81
N CYS A 7 -10.68 -8.15 -12.40
CA CYS A 7 -9.81 -7.16 -13.03
C CYS A 7 -8.42 -7.76 -13.34
N PRO A 8 -8.33 -8.87 -14.08
CA PRO A 8 -7.04 -9.53 -14.32
C PRO A 8 -6.03 -8.63 -15.02
N GLY A 9 -6.46 -7.82 -15.98
CA GLY A 9 -5.57 -6.91 -16.71
C GLY A 9 -4.93 -5.86 -15.80
N TYR A 10 -5.65 -5.36 -14.81
CA TYR A 10 -5.11 -4.43 -13.82
C TYR A 10 -3.96 -5.07 -13.02
N TRP A 11 -4.16 -6.30 -12.56
CA TRP A 11 -3.15 -7.01 -11.78
C TRP A 11 -1.94 -7.43 -12.61
N ASP A 12 -2.14 -7.75 -13.89
CA ASP A 12 -1.02 -8.00 -14.83
C ASP A 12 -0.16 -6.75 -15.00
N ILE A 13 -0.77 -5.57 -15.12
CA ILE A 13 -0.05 -4.30 -15.19
C ILE A 13 0.71 -4.03 -13.90
N LEU A 14 0.09 -4.26 -12.74
CA LEU A 14 0.77 -4.10 -11.46
C LEU A 14 1.97 -5.05 -11.33
N ASP A 15 1.83 -6.29 -11.80
CA ASP A 15 2.91 -7.27 -11.79
C ASP A 15 4.10 -6.78 -12.63
N ASP A 16 3.85 -6.29 -13.82
CA ASP A 16 4.88 -5.71 -14.69
C ASP A 16 5.56 -4.50 -14.04
N LEU A 17 4.78 -3.62 -13.44
CA LEU A 17 5.31 -2.44 -12.73
C LEU A 17 6.13 -2.83 -11.50
N ALA A 18 5.73 -3.86 -10.77
CA ALA A 18 6.49 -4.37 -9.65
C ALA A 18 7.80 -5.02 -10.09
N ALA A 19 7.77 -5.80 -11.16
CA ALA A 19 8.97 -6.40 -11.75
C ALA A 19 9.97 -5.33 -12.24
N ALA A 20 9.46 -4.18 -12.71
CA ALA A 20 10.27 -3.04 -13.12
C ALA A 20 10.73 -2.15 -11.94
N GLY A 21 10.29 -2.44 -10.72
CA GLY A 21 10.63 -1.64 -9.54
C GLY A 21 9.88 -0.32 -9.40
N VAL A 22 8.82 -0.12 -10.19
CA VAL A 22 8.00 1.11 -10.17
C VAL A 22 6.99 1.10 -9.01
N VAL A 23 6.43 -0.07 -8.71
CA VAL A 23 5.46 -0.28 -7.64
C VAL A 23 5.99 -1.31 -6.67
N PHE A 24 5.79 -1.07 -5.38
CA PHE A 24 6.17 -2.03 -4.35
C PHE A 24 5.32 -1.85 -3.10
N ALA A 25 5.34 -2.85 -2.24
CA ALA A 25 4.79 -2.79 -0.90
C ALA A 25 5.83 -3.28 0.12
N PRO A 26 5.79 -2.80 1.37
CA PRO A 26 6.59 -3.39 2.43
C PRO A 26 6.21 -4.84 2.68
N VAL A 27 7.16 -5.67 3.09
CA VAL A 27 6.91 -7.08 3.41
C VAL A 27 5.88 -7.24 4.54
N GLU A 28 5.74 -6.24 5.39
CA GLU A 28 4.74 -6.22 6.47
C GLU A 28 3.30 -6.22 5.93
N VAL A 29 3.08 -5.59 4.78
CA VAL A 29 1.78 -5.63 4.08
C VAL A 29 1.44 -7.06 3.65
N ARG A 30 2.42 -7.83 3.21
CA ARG A 30 2.24 -9.24 2.87
C ARG A 30 1.72 -10.03 4.07
N ARG A 31 2.28 -9.77 5.25
CA ARG A 31 1.84 -10.47 6.48
C ARG A 31 0.38 -10.18 6.82
N GLU A 32 -0.09 -8.97 6.56
CA GLU A 32 -1.51 -8.63 6.75
C GLU A 32 -2.40 -9.34 5.72
N ILE A 33 -1.98 -9.38 4.46
CA ILE A 33 -2.71 -10.06 3.39
C ILE A 33 -2.78 -11.57 3.67
N GLU A 34 -1.74 -12.16 4.21
CA GLU A 34 -1.68 -13.60 4.53
C GLU A 34 -2.67 -14.03 5.62
N LYS A 35 -3.20 -13.10 6.39
CA LYS A 35 -4.22 -13.40 7.40
C LYS A 35 -5.59 -13.73 6.79
N ILE A 36 -5.81 -13.37 5.54
CA ILE A 36 -7.07 -13.57 4.83
C ILE A 36 -6.80 -14.44 3.60
N GLN A 37 -7.46 -15.60 3.54
CA GLN A 37 -7.36 -16.48 2.37
C GLN A 37 -8.37 -16.05 1.32
N ASP A 38 -7.94 -15.18 0.42
CA ASP A 38 -8.75 -14.65 -0.67
C ASP A 38 -7.96 -14.75 -2.01
N PRO A 39 -8.57 -14.36 -3.15
CA PRO A 39 -7.89 -14.37 -4.44
C PRO A 39 -6.60 -13.55 -4.47
N LEU A 40 -6.53 -12.45 -3.73
CA LEU A 40 -5.33 -11.63 -3.66
C LEU A 40 -4.18 -12.35 -2.96
N HIS A 41 -4.46 -13.03 -1.86
CA HIS A 41 -3.47 -13.85 -1.16
C HIS A 41 -2.88 -14.92 -2.08
N SER A 42 -3.76 -15.64 -2.78
CA SER A 42 -3.33 -16.68 -3.74
C SER A 42 -2.49 -16.11 -4.88
N TRP A 43 -2.87 -14.97 -5.42
CA TRP A 43 -2.16 -14.30 -6.50
C TRP A 43 -0.76 -13.83 -6.08
N LEU A 44 -0.62 -13.34 -4.84
CA LEU A 44 0.64 -12.84 -4.31
C LEU A 44 1.62 -13.93 -3.89
N LYS A 45 1.18 -15.15 -3.66
CA LYS A 45 2.04 -16.27 -3.23
C LYS A 45 3.28 -16.47 -4.10
N THR A 46 3.15 -16.31 -5.39
CA THR A 46 4.23 -16.52 -6.38
C THR A 46 4.89 -15.22 -6.83
N ARG A 47 4.57 -14.09 -6.19
CA ARG A 47 4.99 -12.76 -6.61
C ARG A 47 5.72 -12.01 -5.50
N SER A 48 6.75 -12.63 -4.94
CA SER A 48 7.57 -12.03 -3.88
C SER A 48 8.25 -10.71 -4.30
N HIS A 49 8.40 -10.48 -5.59
CA HIS A 49 9.00 -9.26 -6.13
C HIS A 49 8.17 -7.98 -5.88
N PHE A 50 6.92 -8.11 -5.44
CA PHE A 50 6.13 -6.97 -5.00
C PHE A 50 6.62 -6.36 -3.69
N PHE A 51 7.35 -7.13 -2.88
CA PHE A 51 7.62 -6.75 -1.50
C PHE A 51 9.07 -6.38 -1.29
N ARG A 52 9.28 -5.34 -0.49
CA ARG A 52 10.61 -4.89 -0.07
C ARG A 52 10.79 -5.05 1.43
N ASP A 53 11.96 -5.54 1.79
CA ASP A 53 12.40 -5.62 3.18
C ASP A 53 12.85 -4.24 3.69
N ILE A 54 12.89 -4.12 5.02
CA ILE A 54 13.41 -2.93 5.66
C ILE A 54 14.93 -2.81 5.46
N ASP A 55 15.38 -1.59 5.20
CA ASP A 55 16.80 -1.22 5.26
C ASP A 55 17.02 -0.23 6.41
N ILE A 56 18.27 0.26 6.55
CA ILE A 56 18.63 1.18 7.63
C ILE A 56 17.89 2.50 7.51
N ASP A 57 17.74 3.03 6.32
CA ASP A 57 17.06 4.32 6.10
C ASP A 57 15.57 4.21 6.46
N VAL A 58 14.91 3.13 6.03
CA VAL A 58 13.52 2.84 6.40
C VAL A 58 13.40 2.70 7.92
N GLN A 59 14.33 2.01 8.56
CA GLN A 59 14.30 1.81 10.02
C GLN A 59 14.38 3.12 10.79
N LEU A 60 15.21 4.05 10.36
CA LEU A 60 15.32 5.36 10.98
C LEU A 60 14.04 6.17 10.85
N VAL A 61 13.42 6.18 9.67
CA VAL A 61 12.13 6.83 9.45
C VAL A 61 11.03 6.16 10.27
N LEU A 62 11.04 4.82 10.33
CA LEU A 62 10.06 4.08 11.12
C LEU A 62 10.10 4.46 12.60
N ARG A 63 11.28 4.65 13.17
CA ARG A 63 11.41 5.14 14.56
C ARG A 63 10.74 6.48 14.76
N GLU A 64 10.92 7.41 13.82
CA GLU A 64 10.29 8.72 13.86
C GLU A 64 8.75 8.59 13.81
N VAL A 65 8.24 7.80 12.88
CA VAL A 65 6.81 7.55 12.74
C VAL A 65 6.21 6.94 14.01
N MET A 66 6.84 5.93 14.56
CA MET A 66 6.34 5.24 15.76
C MET A 66 6.40 6.13 17.00
N ARG A 67 7.40 7.01 17.10
CA ARG A 67 7.53 7.96 18.21
C ARG A 67 6.47 9.05 18.14
N ASP A 68 6.26 9.65 16.98
CA ASP A 68 5.46 10.86 16.81
C ASP A 68 4.01 10.55 16.40
N TYR A 69 3.75 9.37 15.86
CA TYR A 69 2.45 8.98 15.30
C TYR A 69 2.03 7.58 15.75
N GLU A 70 2.20 7.27 17.02
CA GLU A 70 1.86 5.94 17.59
C GLU A 70 0.42 5.49 17.33
N ARG A 71 -0.51 6.46 17.17
CA ARG A 71 -1.93 6.17 16.89
C ARG A 71 -2.21 5.68 15.48
N LEU A 72 -1.22 5.69 14.61
CA LEU A 72 -1.36 5.13 13.26
C LEU A 72 -1.58 3.61 13.31
N VAL A 73 -1.12 2.96 14.37
CA VAL A 73 -1.29 1.53 14.59
C VAL A 73 -2.43 1.29 15.59
N ASP A 74 -3.47 0.57 15.16
CA ASP A 74 -4.52 0.08 16.06
C ASP A 74 -4.12 -1.29 16.60
N THR A 75 -3.40 -1.30 17.72
CA THR A 75 -2.91 -2.52 18.36
C THR A 75 -4.02 -3.36 19.00
N THR A 76 -5.14 -2.72 19.36
CA THR A 76 -6.28 -3.41 20.00
C THR A 76 -6.95 -4.41 19.08
N LYS A 77 -7.02 -4.09 17.79
CA LYS A 77 -7.69 -4.92 16.77
C LYS A 77 -6.70 -5.56 15.81
N GLU A 78 -5.41 -5.46 16.04
CA GLU A 78 -4.36 -5.89 15.14
C GLU A 78 -4.52 -5.37 13.70
N ARG A 79 -5.10 -4.16 13.59
CA ARG A 79 -5.29 -3.47 12.31
C ARG A 79 -4.18 -2.47 12.10
N SER A 80 -3.94 -2.15 10.83
CA SER A 80 -3.01 -1.08 10.43
C SER A 80 -1.58 -1.29 10.95
N MET A 81 -1.22 -2.53 11.24
CA MET A 81 0.13 -2.86 11.72
C MET A 81 1.21 -2.54 10.70
N ALA A 82 0.87 -2.62 9.41
CA ALA A 82 1.79 -2.31 8.32
C ALA A 82 1.83 -0.82 7.96
N ASP A 83 0.86 -0.01 8.40
CA ASP A 83 0.74 1.39 8.00
C ASP A 83 2.00 2.23 8.27
N PRO A 84 2.64 2.14 9.44
CA PRO A 84 3.87 2.89 9.68
C PRO A 84 5.01 2.47 8.73
N TRP A 85 5.07 1.20 8.34
CA TRP A 85 6.06 0.70 7.39
C TRP A 85 5.84 1.27 5.99
N VAL A 86 4.58 1.41 5.56
CA VAL A 86 4.23 2.02 4.27
C VAL A 86 4.76 3.45 4.20
N VAL A 87 4.49 4.25 5.21
CA VAL A 87 4.95 5.65 5.27
C VAL A 87 6.47 5.72 5.36
N ALA A 88 7.09 4.87 6.17
CA ALA A 88 8.55 4.85 6.35
C ALA A 88 9.29 4.51 5.04
N HIS A 89 8.83 3.50 4.31
CA HIS A 89 9.39 3.14 3.01
C HIS A 89 9.25 4.27 1.99
N ALA A 90 8.07 4.89 1.93
CA ALA A 90 7.82 6.00 1.01
C ALA A 90 8.72 7.20 1.32
N LYS A 91 8.85 7.58 2.58
CA LYS A 91 9.72 8.69 2.99
C LYS A 91 11.18 8.41 2.68
N ALA A 92 11.67 7.22 3.01
CA ALA A 92 13.06 6.84 2.81
C ALA A 92 13.45 6.76 1.33
N SER A 93 12.54 6.31 0.46
CA SER A 93 12.80 6.12 -0.97
C SER A 93 12.31 7.27 -1.87
N GLY A 94 11.64 8.27 -1.31
CA GLY A 94 11.03 9.35 -2.10
C GLY A 94 9.84 8.89 -2.94
N ALA A 95 9.17 7.82 -2.54
CA ALA A 95 8.03 7.26 -3.27
C ALA A 95 6.72 7.93 -2.90
N VAL A 96 5.71 7.73 -3.74
CA VAL A 96 4.33 8.18 -3.52
C VAL A 96 3.56 7.04 -2.87
N VAL A 97 2.81 7.36 -1.81
CA VAL A 97 1.91 6.37 -1.18
C VAL A 97 0.59 6.32 -1.93
N VAL A 98 0.16 5.11 -2.28
CA VAL A 98 -1.18 4.87 -2.81
C VAL A 98 -2.03 4.24 -1.71
N THR A 99 -3.09 4.92 -1.32
CA THR A 99 -3.97 4.46 -0.24
C THR A 99 -5.43 4.82 -0.55
N LYS A 100 -6.35 3.99 -0.08
CA LYS A 100 -7.78 4.30 -0.13
C LYS A 100 -8.23 5.18 1.05
N GLU A 101 -7.38 5.34 2.05
CA GLU A 101 -7.70 6.20 3.18
C GLU A 101 -7.74 7.68 2.76
N GLY A 102 -8.67 8.42 3.36
CA GLY A 102 -8.73 9.87 3.27
C GLY A 102 -8.09 10.55 4.47
N TYR A 103 -7.77 11.83 4.32
CA TYR A 103 -7.27 12.65 5.42
C TYR A 103 -8.29 12.73 6.55
N SER A 104 -7.87 12.47 7.77
CA SER A 104 -8.73 12.54 8.96
C SER A 104 -8.66 13.91 9.59
N THR A 105 -9.83 14.51 9.86
CA THR A 105 -9.96 15.77 10.63
C THR A 105 -10.17 15.53 12.12
N SER A 106 -10.34 14.28 12.54
CA SER A 106 -10.51 13.92 13.95
C SER A 106 -9.19 14.06 14.72
N PRO A 107 -9.18 14.73 15.88
CA PRO A 107 -7.96 14.88 16.68
C PRO A 107 -7.48 13.57 17.32
N THR A 108 -8.35 12.56 17.38
CA THR A 108 -8.05 11.26 17.99
C THR A 108 -7.73 10.16 16.99
N ARG A 109 -7.94 10.41 15.68
CA ARG A 109 -7.71 9.47 14.60
C ARG A 109 -6.59 9.94 13.69
N VAL A 110 -5.52 9.15 13.62
CA VAL A 110 -4.40 9.39 12.71
C VAL A 110 -4.43 8.32 11.63
N LYS A 111 -4.44 8.76 10.38
CA LYS A 111 -4.44 7.88 9.20
C LYS A 111 -3.19 8.10 8.36
N ILE A 112 -2.94 7.22 7.40
CA ILE A 112 -1.79 7.32 6.48
C ILE A 112 -1.68 8.71 5.85
N PRO A 113 -2.73 9.31 5.26
CA PRO A 113 -2.62 10.65 4.69
C PRO A 113 -2.17 11.73 5.66
N ASN A 114 -2.61 11.65 6.92
CA ASN A 114 -2.19 12.61 7.94
C ASN A 114 -0.67 12.58 8.18
N VAL A 115 -0.12 11.39 8.29
CA VAL A 115 1.33 11.22 8.52
C VAL A 115 2.11 11.59 7.27
N CYS A 116 1.63 11.22 6.09
CA CYS A 116 2.25 11.60 4.82
C CYS A 116 2.37 13.12 4.69
N GLU A 117 1.31 13.87 4.95
CA GLU A 117 1.35 15.33 4.89
C GLU A 117 2.31 15.93 5.91
N ALA A 118 2.33 15.41 7.14
CA ALA A 118 3.23 15.88 8.17
C ALA A 118 4.70 15.63 7.83
N LEU A 119 5.01 14.54 7.13
CA LEU A 119 6.37 14.17 6.73
C LEU A 119 6.77 14.63 5.33
N GLY A 120 5.89 15.33 4.62
CA GLY A 120 6.15 15.77 3.25
C GLY A 120 6.17 14.62 2.23
N VAL A 121 5.45 13.55 2.48
CA VAL A 121 5.28 12.42 1.57
C VAL A 121 4.03 12.64 0.73
N ARG A 122 4.18 12.56 -0.60
CA ARG A 122 3.02 12.63 -1.49
C ARG A 122 2.17 11.37 -1.35
N TRP A 123 0.85 11.54 -1.27
CA TRP A 123 -0.09 10.44 -1.25
C TRP A 123 -1.21 10.66 -2.28
N ILE A 124 -1.70 9.57 -2.86
CA ILE A 124 -2.77 9.54 -3.85
C ILE A 124 -3.70 8.37 -3.57
N ASN A 125 -4.90 8.43 -4.13
CA ASN A 125 -5.81 7.29 -4.10
C ASN A 125 -5.60 6.38 -5.33
N ASP A 126 -6.32 5.28 -5.36
CA ASP A 126 -6.24 4.29 -6.44
C ASP A 126 -6.69 4.83 -7.80
N PHE A 127 -7.67 5.71 -7.85
CA PHE A 127 -8.11 6.33 -9.10
C PHE A 127 -7.07 7.30 -9.65
N GLN A 128 -6.46 8.10 -8.80
CA GLN A 128 -5.37 8.98 -9.18
C GLN A 128 -4.17 8.18 -9.68
N PHE A 129 -3.85 7.07 -9.02
CA PHE A 129 -2.82 6.14 -9.46
C PHE A 129 -3.10 5.63 -10.87
N CYS A 130 -4.31 5.14 -11.14
CA CYS A 130 -4.69 4.68 -12.47
C CYS A 130 -4.53 5.77 -13.54
N ARG A 131 -4.95 7.00 -13.22
CA ARG A 131 -4.79 8.13 -14.15
C ARG A 131 -3.33 8.47 -14.43
N GLU A 132 -2.50 8.49 -13.39
CA GLU A 132 -1.07 8.83 -13.55
C GLU A 132 -0.28 7.76 -14.30
N ILE A 133 -0.60 6.50 -14.10
CA ILE A 133 0.02 5.38 -14.82
C ILE A 133 -0.58 5.20 -16.23
N GLY A 134 -1.79 5.70 -16.45
CA GLY A 134 -2.48 5.55 -17.73
C GLY A 134 -3.28 4.26 -17.84
N ILE A 135 -3.76 3.73 -16.73
CA ILE A 135 -4.58 2.52 -16.69
C ILE A 135 -6.03 2.87 -17.01
N ARG A 136 -6.62 2.14 -17.96
CA ARG A 136 -8.05 2.19 -18.28
C ARG A 136 -8.67 0.83 -18.05
N PHE A 137 -9.86 0.85 -17.48
CA PHE A 137 -10.67 -0.36 -17.30
C PHE A 137 -11.61 -0.52 -18.49
N THR A 138 -11.66 -1.72 -19.04
CA THR A 138 -12.63 -2.13 -20.04
C THR A 138 -13.44 -3.28 -19.48
N ALA A 139 -14.66 -3.45 -19.98
CA ALA A 139 -15.53 -4.53 -19.56
C ALA A 139 -15.77 -5.50 -20.71
N GLU A 140 -15.69 -6.77 -20.40
CA GLU A 140 -16.01 -7.86 -21.34
C GLU A 140 -17.11 -8.70 -20.71
N ARG A 141 -18.10 -9.06 -21.51
CA ARG A 141 -19.15 -9.99 -21.07
C ARG A 141 -18.74 -11.40 -21.44
N VAL A 142 -18.50 -12.22 -20.43
CA VAL A 142 -18.22 -13.64 -20.62
C VAL A 142 -19.55 -14.39 -20.61
N VAL A 143 -19.77 -15.21 -21.64
CA VAL A 143 -20.93 -16.09 -21.71
C VAL A 143 -20.61 -17.36 -20.93
N ILE A 144 -21.40 -17.60 -19.90
CA ILE A 144 -21.28 -18.77 -19.02
C ILE A 144 -22.42 -19.76 -19.24
#